data_c11f9834c44eb35bc9f40ac4ca04f403
#
_entry.id   c11f9834c44eb35bc9f40ac4ca04f403
#
_cell.length_a   1.000
_cell.length_b   1.000
_cell.length_c   1.000
_cell.angle_alpha   90.00
_cell.angle_beta   90.00
_cell.angle_gamma   90.00
#
_symmetry.space_group_name_H-M   'P 1'
#
loop_
_entity.id
_entity.type
_entity.pdbx_description
1 polymer ?
#
loop_
_entity_poly.entity_id
_entity_poly.type
_entity_poly.pdbx_seq_one_letter_code
_entity_poly.pdbx_strand_id
1 'polypeptide(L)'
;KELAIKIANLRGEKARLLGYATHADYVLEKSMAKNPQTASKLLKDLWIPALNMANKEAADIEKMMQKEGIKDNVQPYDWRYYSEKIRKERFDLDEQEMKPYFSLEKTREGVFTVCEKLYGLKFKQLNNVPKYHEDVTVWEVTEANGSHIGILYMDFHPRASKRGGAWMTSYRTQKMENGKRVAPVVSIVCNFTKPTENAPALLTFDE
;
A
#
# COMPACT_ATOMS: atom_id res chain seq x y z
N LYS A 1 -8.90 -19.70 -18.19
CA LYS A 1 -8.13 -19.36 -19.39
C LYS A 1 -9.02 -18.80 -20.50
N GLU A 2 -10.05 -19.52 -20.96
CA GLU A 2 -10.97 -19.11 -22.05
C GLU A 2 -11.62 -17.76 -21.83
N LEU A 3 -12.14 -17.50 -20.61
CA LEU A 3 -12.75 -16.22 -20.27
C LEU A 3 -11.78 -15.05 -20.39
N ALA A 4 -10.51 -15.23 -20.00
CA ALA A 4 -9.49 -14.19 -20.12
C ALA A 4 -9.20 -13.86 -21.61
N ILE A 5 -9.11 -14.87 -22.45
CA ILE A 5 -8.94 -14.70 -23.92
C ILE A 5 -10.14 -13.96 -24.50
N LYS A 6 -11.37 -14.37 -24.13
CA LYS A 6 -12.60 -13.70 -24.58
C LYS A 6 -12.64 -12.24 -24.19
N ILE A 7 -12.25 -11.90 -22.93
CA ILE A 7 -12.15 -10.50 -22.48
C ILE A 7 -11.13 -9.71 -23.31
N ALA A 8 -9.96 -10.30 -23.58
CA ALA A 8 -8.94 -9.64 -24.39
C ALA A 8 -9.43 -9.35 -25.83
N ASN A 9 -10.09 -10.33 -26.45
CA ASN A 9 -10.66 -10.16 -27.81
C ASN A 9 -11.75 -9.07 -27.83
N LEU A 10 -12.70 -9.10 -26.90
CA LEU A 10 -13.75 -8.08 -26.79
C LEU A 10 -13.19 -6.68 -26.56
N ARG A 11 -12.11 -6.54 -25.79
CA ARG A 11 -11.40 -5.25 -25.61
C ARG A 11 -10.79 -4.76 -26.92
N GLY A 12 -10.22 -5.67 -27.72
CA GLY A 12 -9.70 -5.33 -29.06
C GLY A 12 -10.82 -4.90 -30.02
N GLU A 13 -11.93 -5.64 -30.06
CA GLU A 13 -13.10 -5.28 -30.87
C GLU A 13 -13.67 -3.93 -30.49
N LYS A 14 -13.85 -3.67 -29.18
CA LYS A 14 -14.29 -2.37 -28.68
C LYS A 14 -13.38 -1.24 -29.14
N ALA A 15 -12.06 -1.41 -29.07
CA ALA A 15 -11.11 -0.39 -29.49
C ALA A 15 -11.25 -0.09 -30.99
N ARG A 16 -11.36 -1.12 -31.82
CA ARG A 16 -11.56 -0.94 -33.28
C ARG A 16 -12.86 -0.24 -33.62
N LEU A 17 -13.97 -0.57 -32.92
CA LEU A 17 -15.24 0.15 -33.08
C LEU A 17 -15.15 1.63 -32.73
N LEU A 18 -14.26 2.00 -31.82
CA LEU A 18 -13.99 3.38 -31.43
C LEU A 18 -12.91 4.07 -32.28
N GLY A 19 -12.41 3.43 -33.37
CA GLY A 19 -11.43 4.00 -34.29
C GLY A 19 -9.97 3.84 -33.87
N TYR A 20 -9.66 3.03 -32.84
CA TYR A 20 -8.30 2.77 -32.39
C TYR A 20 -7.75 1.46 -32.95
N ALA A 21 -6.46 1.42 -33.24
CA ALA A 21 -5.80 0.21 -33.78
C ALA A 21 -5.79 -0.92 -32.72
N THR A 22 -5.52 -0.61 -31.47
CA THR A 22 -5.48 -1.56 -30.38
C THR A 22 -6.18 -1.05 -29.10
N HIS A 23 -6.46 -1.96 -28.18
CA HIS A 23 -6.97 -1.59 -26.85
C HIS A 23 -5.98 -0.69 -26.07
N ALA A 24 -4.69 -0.90 -26.25
CA ALA A 24 -3.65 -0.08 -25.64
C ALA A 24 -3.68 1.37 -26.16
N ASP A 25 -3.85 1.56 -27.48
CA ASP A 25 -4.01 2.90 -28.05
C ASP A 25 -5.21 3.64 -27.46
N TYR A 26 -6.35 2.95 -27.35
CA TYR A 26 -7.56 3.50 -26.73
C TYR A 26 -7.37 3.91 -25.27
N VAL A 27 -6.75 3.05 -24.45
CA VAL A 27 -6.60 3.31 -23.02
C VAL A 27 -5.53 4.38 -22.75
N LEU A 28 -4.44 4.36 -23.48
CA LEU A 28 -3.30 5.24 -23.23
C LEU A 28 -3.46 6.66 -23.78
N GLU A 29 -4.42 6.91 -24.66
CA GLU A 29 -4.64 8.24 -25.25
C GLU A 29 -4.70 9.36 -24.19
N LYS A 30 -5.39 9.09 -23.06
CA LYS A 30 -5.58 10.04 -21.95
C LYS A 30 -4.59 9.87 -20.81
N SER A 31 -3.62 8.96 -20.96
CA SER A 31 -2.56 8.71 -19.97
C SER A 31 -1.32 9.54 -20.29
N MET A 32 -0.40 9.71 -19.34
CA MET A 32 0.88 10.41 -19.55
C MET A 32 1.70 9.81 -20.69
N ALA A 33 1.66 8.48 -20.85
CA ALA A 33 2.37 7.78 -21.94
C ALA A 33 1.80 8.07 -23.32
N LYS A 34 0.52 8.43 -23.44
CA LYS A 34 -0.24 8.76 -24.67
C LYS A 34 -0.35 7.64 -25.70
N ASN A 35 0.63 6.75 -25.81
CA ASN A 35 0.67 5.66 -26.78
C ASN A 35 1.44 4.44 -26.24
N PRO A 36 1.22 3.24 -26.81
CA PRO A 36 1.89 2.01 -26.40
C PRO A 36 3.40 2.03 -26.56
N GLN A 37 3.91 2.75 -27.54
CA GLN A 37 5.35 2.84 -27.83
C GLN A 37 6.08 3.54 -26.69
N THR A 38 5.55 4.65 -26.20
CA THR A 38 6.12 5.38 -25.05
C THR A 38 6.07 4.55 -23.78
N ALA A 39 4.96 3.86 -23.49
CA ALA A 39 4.86 2.96 -22.35
C ALA A 39 5.87 1.81 -22.42
N SER A 40 5.97 1.14 -23.61
CA SER A 40 6.93 0.06 -23.84
C SER A 40 8.37 0.53 -23.74
N LYS A 41 8.66 1.74 -24.23
CA LYS A 41 10.01 2.31 -24.11
C LYS A 41 10.41 2.49 -22.66
N LEU A 42 9.55 3.07 -21.83
CA LEU A 42 9.81 3.24 -20.40
C LEU A 42 10.11 1.89 -19.73
N LEU A 43 9.29 0.87 -20.00
CA LEU A 43 9.50 -0.47 -19.43
C LEU A 43 10.83 -1.08 -19.88
N LYS A 44 11.20 -0.94 -21.16
CA LYS A 44 12.48 -1.45 -21.70
C LYS A 44 13.68 -0.69 -21.14
N ASP A 45 13.58 0.62 -21.01
CA ASP A 45 14.65 1.45 -20.44
C ASP A 45 14.93 1.08 -18.96
N LEU A 46 13.89 0.69 -18.20
CA LEU A 46 14.02 0.22 -16.82
C LEU A 46 14.46 -1.25 -16.73
N TRP A 47 14.08 -2.09 -17.69
CA TRP A 47 14.33 -3.53 -17.65
C TRP A 47 15.81 -3.88 -17.61
N ILE A 48 16.61 -3.27 -18.48
CA ILE A 48 18.05 -3.58 -18.58
C ILE A 48 18.79 -3.30 -17.27
N PRO A 49 18.72 -2.09 -16.69
CA PRO A 49 19.40 -1.83 -15.41
C PRO A 49 18.81 -2.64 -14.26
N ALA A 50 17.50 -2.89 -14.23
CA ALA A 50 16.88 -3.72 -13.22
C ALA A 50 17.34 -5.18 -13.28
N LEU A 51 17.44 -5.76 -14.48
CA LEU A 51 17.93 -7.12 -14.68
C LEU A 51 19.41 -7.25 -14.27
N ASN A 52 20.23 -6.27 -14.62
CA ASN A 52 21.63 -6.25 -14.21
C ASN A 52 21.78 -6.19 -12.68
N MET A 53 20.93 -5.42 -11.99
CA MET A 53 20.92 -5.36 -10.54
C MET A 53 20.44 -6.69 -9.94
N ALA A 54 19.34 -7.27 -10.44
CA ALA A 54 18.82 -8.55 -9.97
C ALA A 54 19.85 -9.68 -10.10
N ASN A 55 20.59 -9.73 -11.21
CA ASN A 55 21.68 -10.70 -11.38
C ASN A 55 22.82 -10.50 -10.36
N LYS A 56 23.14 -9.25 -10.04
CA LYS A 56 24.14 -8.93 -9.03
C LYS A 56 23.68 -9.33 -7.63
N GLU A 57 22.42 -9.07 -7.31
CA GLU A 57 21.82 -9.48 -6.04
C GLU A 57 21.74 -11.00 -5.92
N ALA A 58 21.40 -11.73 -6.99
CA ALA A 58 21.43 -13.19 -7.03
C ALA A 58 22.83 -13.73 -6.74
N ALA A 59 23.86 -13.16 -7.35
CA ALA A 59 25.24 -13.56 -7.10
C ALA A 59 25.69 -13.28 -5.65
N ASP A 60 25.23 -12.20 -5.03
CA ASP A 60 25.49 -11.92 -3.62
C ASP A 60 24.79 -12.92 -2.69
N ILE A 61 23.56 -13.32 -3.03
CA ILE A 61 22.82 -14.39 -2.33
C ILE A 61 23.58 -15.72 -2.44
N GLU A 62 24.00 -16.12 -3.64
CA GLU A 62 24.77 -17.35 -3.84
C GLU A 62 26.07 -17.38 -3.02
N LYS A 63 26.78 -16.25 -2.94
CA LYS A 63 27.96 -16.13 -2.06
C LYS A 63 27.62 -16.35 -0.58
N MET A 64 26.48 -15.82 -0.12
CA MET A 64 26.03 -16.03 1.25
C MET A 64 25.64 -17.49 1.50
N MET A 65 24.96 -18.16 0.55
CA MET A 65 24.65 -19.59 0.60
C MET A 65 25.92 -20.43 0.68
N GLN A 66 26.93 -20.08 -0.12
CA GLN A 66 28.23 -20.78 -0.13
C GLN A 66 28.97 -20.68 1.22
N LYS A 67 28.87 -19.54 1.94
CA LYS A 67 29.42 -19.42 3.31
C LYS A 67 28.78 -20.43 4.27
N GLU A 68 27.55 -20.86 4.01
CA GLU A 68 26.80 -21.85 4.78
C GLU A 68 26.94 -23.28 4.23
N GLY A 69 27.80 -23.48 3.22
CA GLY A 69 28.10 -24.80 2.63
C GLY A 69 27.08 -25.24 1.56
N ILE A 70 26.15 -24.40 1.18
CA ILE A 70 25.14 -24.63 0.11
C ILE A 70 25.74 -24.24 -1.22
N LYS A 71 25.80 -25.17 -2.16
CA LYS A 71 26.42 -25.00 -3.49
C LYS A 71 25.39 -24.91 -4.62
N ASP A 72 24.12 -24.91 -4.30
CA ASP A 72 23.03 -24.84 -5.28
C ASP A 72 22.85 -23.40 -5.79
N ASN A 73 22.25 -23.27 -6.98
CA ASN A 73 21.83 -21.98 -7.51
C ASN A 73 20.67 -21.45 -6.69
N VAL A 74 20.62 -20.12 -6.49
CA VAL A 74 19.53 -19.45 -5.76
C VAL A 74 18.16 -19.76 -6.38
N GLN A 75 17.23 -20.15 -5.52
CA GLN A 75 15.83 -20.41 -5.88
C GLN A 75 14.92 -19.29 -5.38
N PRO A 76 13.71 -19.11 -5.94
CA PRO A 76 12.79 -18.06 -5.52
C PRO A 76 12.48 -18.06 -4.02
N TYR A 77 12.46 -19.21 -3.36
CA TYR A 77 12.20 -19.34 -1.93
C TYR A 77 13.40 -18.94 -1.06
N ASP A 78 14.63 -18.96 -1.59
CA ASP A 78 15.86 -18.56 -0.88
C ASP A 78 15.99 -17.04 -0.79
N TRP A 79 15.41 -16.32 -1.75
CA TRP A 79 15.65 -14.89 -1.98
C TRP A 79 15.44 -14.06 -0.73
N ARG A 80 14.25 -14.16 -0.11
CA ARG A 80 13.91 -13.34 1.07
C ARG A 80 14.78 -13.66 2.27
N TYR A 81 15.04 -14.94 2.50
CA TYR A 81 15.84 -15.40 3.64
C TYR A 81 17.28 -14.88 3.57
N TYR A 82 17.94 -15.07 2.43
CA TYR A 82 19.31 -14.61 2.26
C TYR A 82 19.45 -13.10 2.07
N SER A 83 18.49 -12.44 1.45
CA SER A 83 18.47 -10.97 1.38
C SER A 83 18.46 -10.34 2.77
N GLU A 84 17.70 -10.91 3.72
CA GLU A 84 17.68 -10.43 5.10
C GLU A 84 19.05 -10.65 5.81
N LYS A 85 19.69 -11.78 5.60
CA LYS A 85 21.05 -12.02 6.12
C LYS A 85 22.07 -11.03 5.56
N ILE A 86 22.00 -10.76 4.25
CA ILE A 86 22.88 -9.78 3.59
C ILE A 86 22.58 -8.37 4.13
N ARG A 87 21.31 -8.03 4.32
CA ARG A 87 20.90 -6.75 4.90
C ARG A 87 21.49 -6.56 6.29
N LYS A 88 21.38 -7.58 7.15
CA LYS A 88 21.95 -7.58 8.50
C LYS A 88 23.48 -7.47 8.46
N GLU A 89 24.16 -8.23 7.60
CA GLU A 89 25.63 -8.15 7.45
C GLU A 89 26.10 -6.75 6.98
N ARG A 90 25.34 -6.10 6.07
CA ARG A 90 25.74 -4.80 5.48
C ARG A 90 25.39 -3.59 6.33
N PHE A 91 24.26 -3.66 7.04
CA PHE A 91 23.69 -2.47 7.69
C PHE A 91 23.59 -2.60 9.21
N ASP A 92 23.91 -3.79 9.75
CA ASP A 92 23.75 -4.12 11.19
C ASP A 92 22.35 -3.73 11.72
N LEU A 93 21.34 -3.93 10.89
CA LEU A 93 19.96 -3.55 11.16
C LEU A 93 19.13 -4.81 11.40
N ASP A 94 18.55 -4.93 12.60
CA ASP A 94 17.61 -5.98 12.96
C ASP A 94 16.20 -5.38 13.09
N GLU A 95 15.27 -5.80 12.24
CA GLU A 95 13.87 -5.35 12.32
C GLU A 95 13.21 -5.71 13.64
N GLN A 96 13.60 -6.82 14.28
CA GLN A 96 13.03 -7.20 15.55
C GLN A 96 13.41 -6.22 16.68
N GLU A 97 14.61 -5.64 16.61
CA GLU A 97 15.05 -4.60 17.54
C GLU A 97 14.33 -3.26 17.31
N MET A 98 13.87 -3.02 16.07
CA MET A 98 13.15 -1.80 15.71
C MET A 98 11.66 -1.85 16.06
N LYS A 99 11.02 -3.00 15.96
CA LYS A 99 9.57 -3.17 16.20
C LYS A 99 9.05 -2.54 17.50
N PRO A 100 9.73 -2.64 18.66
CA PRO A 100 9.25 -2.03 19.91
C PRO A 100 9.06 -0.51 19.87
N TYR A 101 9.74 0.16 18.93
CA TYR A 101 9.60 1.61 18.73
C TYR A 101 8.36 1.99 17.91
N PHE A 102 7.76 1.04 17.19
CA PHE A 102 6.64 1.27 16.27
C PHE A 102 5.36 0.58 16.77
N SER A 103 4.92 0.89 18.00
CA SER A 103 3.60 0.44 18.40
C SER A 103 2.53 1.18 17.58
N LEU A 104 1.46 0.47 17.21
CA LEU A 104 0.36 1.02 16.40
C LEU A 104 -0.21 2.30 17.01
N GLU A 105 -0.40 2.33 18.33
CA GLU A 105 -0.92 3.49 19.04
C GLU A 105 0.00 4.70 18.90
N LYS A 106 1.29 4.53 19.17
CA LYS A 106 2.27 5.63 19.06
C LYS A 106 2.45 6.10 17.62
N THR A 107 2.42 5.17 16.66
CA THR A 107 2.50 5.51 15.24
C THR A 107 1.28 6.33 14.81
N ARG A 108 0.07 5.94 15.22
CA ARG A 108 -1.14 6.71 14.99
C ARG A 108 -1.07 8.11 15.61
N GLU A 109 -0.64 8.22 16.86
CA GLU A 109 -0.44 9.51 17.54
C GLU A 109 0.60 10.37 16.82
N GLY A 110 1.66 9.74 16.33
CA GLY A 110 2.67 10.39 15.49
C GLY A 110 2.07 10.97 14.21
N VAL A 111 1.25 10.19 13.50
CA VAL A 111 0.52 10.67 12.30
C VAL A 111 -0.38 11.87 12.65
N PHE A 112 -1.14 11.78 13.74
CA PHE A 112 -1.99 12.89 14.19
C PHE A 112 -1.18 14.13 14.51
N THR A 113 -0.06 13.98 15.21
CA THR A 113 0.85 15.09 15.54
C THR A 113 1.41 15.75 14.28
N VAL A 114 1.79 14.97 13.28
CA VAL A 114 2.28 15.51 12.00
C VAL A 114 1.17 16.26 11.26
N CYS A 115 -0.04 15.69 11.20
CA CYS A 115 -1.20 16.34 10.58
C CYS A 115 -1.58 17.63 11.31
N GLU A 116 -1.48 17.66 12.64
CA GLU A 116 -1.71 18.87 13.43
C GLU A 116 -0.67 19.96 13.10
N LYS A 117 0.61 19.60 13.07
CA LYS A 117 1.69 20.56 12.79
C LYS A 117 1.67 21.10 11.36
N LEU A 118 1.33 20.26 10.38
CA LEU A 118 1.34 20.66 8.97
C LEU A 118 0.05 21.36 8.55
N TYR A 119 -1.09 20.94 9.08
CA TYR A 119 -2.41 21.34 8.58
C TYR A 119 -3.32 21.94 9.66
N GLY A 120 -2.92 21.95 10.93
CA GLY A 120 -3.74 22.42 12.04
C GLY A 120 -4.90 21.49 12.40
N LEU A 121 -4.90 20.24 11.89
CA LEU A 121 -5.99 19.29 12.12
C LEU A 121 -5.99 18.76 13.56
N LYS A 122 -7.19 18.56 14.11
CA LYS A 122 -7.39 17.90 15.40
C LYS A 122 -8.17 16.62 15.20
N PHE A 123 -7.87 15.61 16.02
CA PHE A 123 -8.48 14.29 15.97
C PHE A 123 -9.08 13.95 17.32
N LYS A 124 -10.37 13.63 17.33
CA LYS A 124 -11.10 13.23 18.54
C LYS A 124 -11.77 11.88 18.33
N GLN A 125 -11.46 10.90 19.17
CA GLN A 125 -12.11 9.60 19.08
C GLN A 125 -13.59 9.69 19.42
N LEU A 126 -14.43 9.04 18.63
CA LEU A 126 -15.87 8.91 18.83
C LEU A 126 -16.20 7.47 19.22
N ASN A 127 -16.85 7.30 20.38
CA ASN A 127 -17.19 5.96 20.89
C ASN A 127 -18.65 5.56 20.60
N ASN A 128 -19.53 6.53 20.40
CA ASN A 128 -20.98 6.32 20.26
C ASN A 128 -21.47 6.47 18.81
N VAL A 129 -20.67 6.01 17.84
CA VAL A 129 -21.05 6.00 16.44
C VAL A 129 -21.11 4.58 15.90
N PRO A 130 -22.01 4.27 14.95
CA PRO A 130 -22.08 2.96 14.35
C PRO A 130 -20.76 2.56 13.69
N LYS A 131 -20.30 1.33 13.92
CA LYS A 131 -19.13 0.73 13.28
C LYS A 131 -19.50 -0.62 12.69
N TYR A 132 -18.87 -0.96 11.59
CA TYR A 132 -19.13 -2.23 10.90
C TYR A 132 -18.33 -3.41 11.47
N HIS A 133 -17.39 -3.16 12.39
CA HIS A 133 -16.61 -4.17 13.12
C HIS A 133 -16.11 -3.61 14.44
N GLU A 134 -15.95 -4.44 15.46
CA GLU A 134 -15.52 -4.03 16.80
C GLU A 134 -14.11 -3.42 16.83
N ASP A 135 -13.18 -3.95 16.03
CA ASP A 135 -11.79 -3.46 15.93
C ASP A 135 -11.67 -2.08 15.28
N VAL A 136 -12.72 -1.58 14.64
CA VAL A 136 -12.69 -0.27 13.96
C VAL A 136 -12.77 0.85 14.99
N THR A 137 -11.89 1.83 14.87
CA THR A 137 -11.96 3.08 15.62
C THR A 137 -12.48 4.20 14.73
N VAL A 138 -13.23 5.14 15.30
CA VAL A 138 -13.84 6.26 14.58
C VAL A 138 -13.36 7.57 15.17
N TRP A 139 -13.00 8.50 14.31
CA TRP A 139 -12.42 9.77 14.70
C TRP A 139 -13.13 10.93 14.01
N GLU A 140 -13.48 11.94 14.77
CA GLU A 140 -13.84 13.24 14.22
C GLU A 140 -12.57 14.00 13.89
N VAL A 141 -12.53 14.58 12.69
CA VAL A 141 -11.46 15.47 12.25
C VAL A 141 -12.01 16.89 12.21
N THR A 142 -11.32 17.81 12.86
CA THR A 142 -11.70 19.23 12.93
C THR A 142 -10.54 20.15 12.58
N GLU A 143 -10.83 21.37 12.19
CA GLU A 143 -9.88 22.47 12.14
C GLU A 143 -9.39 22.85 13.54
N ALA A 144 -8.33 23.64 13.61
CA ALA A 144 -7.81 24.18 14.88
C ALA A 144 -8.86 24.96 15.70
N ASN A 145 -9.80 25.63 15.02
CA ASN A 145 -10.90 26.37 15.63
C ASN A 145 -12.10 25.49 16.03
N GLY A 146 -12.02 24.18 15.84
CA GLY A 146 -13.08 23.22 16.15
C GLY A 146 -14.10 22.99 15.05
N SER A 147 -13.99 23.65 13.89
CA SER A 147 -14.91 23.43 12.77
C SER A 147 -14.78 22.00 12.22
N HIS A 148 -15.92 21.32 12.08
CA HIS A 148 -15.96 19.94 11.61
C HIS A 148 -15.48 19.79 10.16
N ILE A 149 -14.49 18.93 9.94
CA ILE A 149 -13.98 18.58 8.59
C ILE A 149 -14.63 17.31 8.09
N GLY A 150 -14.61 16.23 8.86
CA GLY A 150 -15.12 14.94 8.44
C GLY A 150 -14.96 13.85 9.49
N ILE A 151 -15.36 12.64 9.11
CA ILE A 151 -15.25 11.44 9.94
C ILE A 151 -14.25 10.47 9.30
N LEU A 152 -13.33 9.96 10.13
CA LEU A 152 -12.32 9.00 9.75
C LEU A 152 -12.52 7.69 10.50
N TYR A 153 -12.74 6.61 9.75
CA TYR A 153 -12.73 5.23 10.24
C TYR A 153 -11.32 4.66 10.05
N MET A 154 -10.78 4.04 11.10
CA MET A 154 -9.50 3.33 11.04
C MET A 154 -9.72 1.85 11.31
N ASP A 155 -9.44 1.03 10.28
CA ASP A 155 -9.63 -0.41 10.26
C ASP A 155 -8.29 -1.10 10.03
N PHE A 156 -7.56 -1.38 11.10
CA PHE A 156 -6.15 -1.74 11.01
C PHE A 156 -5.86 -3.24 11.04
N HIS A 157 -6.78 -4.07 11.51
CA HIS A 157 -6.49 -5.49 11.75
C HIS A 157 -7.09 -6.43 10.70
N PRO A 158 -6.41 -7.55 10.37
CA PRO A 158 -6.90 -8.53 9.43
C PRO A 158 -8.10 -9.31 9.99
N ARG A 159 -8.94 -9.81 9.10
CA ARG A 159 -10.02 -10.77 9.38
C ARG A 159 -10.40 -11.54 8.12
N ALA A 160 -11.13 -12.66 8.24
CA ALA A 160 -11.44 -13.57 7.13
C ALA A 160 -12.14 -12.88 5.93
N SER A 161 -12.99 -11.90 6.17
CA SER A 161 -13.72 -11.16 5.13
C SER A 161 -12.96 -9.97 4.53
N LYS A 162 -11.75 -9.69 5.01
CA LYS A 162 -10.96 -8.52 4.60
C LYS A 162 -9.85 -8.92 3.64
N ARG A 163 -9.67 -8.19 2.56
CA ARG A 163 -8.54 -8.39 1.64
C ARG A 163 -7.24 -7.89 2.28
N GLY A 164 -6.12 -8.51 1.90
CA GLY A 164 -4.79 -8.05 2.28
C GLY A 164 -4.42 -6.70 1.63
N GLY A 165 -3.35 -6.08 2.14
CA GLY A 165 -2.86 -4.78 1.71
C GLY A 165 -3.46 -3.62 2.51
N ALA A 166 -3.29 -2.41 1.99
CA ALA A 166 -3.81 -1.18 2.60
C ALA A 166 -4.50 -0.31 1.55
N TRP A 167 -5.58 0.38 1.93
CA TRP A 167 -6.33 1.25 1.03
C TRP A 167 -7.16 2.27 1.79
N MET A 168 -7.62 3.28 1.08
CA MET A 168 -8.62 4.24 1.54
C MET A 168 -9.95 4.00 0.82
N THR A 169 -11.05 4.20 1.53
CA THR A 169 -12.40 4.19 0.95
C THR A 169 -13.14 5.46 1.38
N SER A 170 -13.81 6.10 0.42
CA SER A 170 -14.73 7.20 0.70
C SER A 170 -16.16 6.70 0.71
N TYR A 171 -16.80 6.68 1.88
CA TYR A 171 -18.23 6.34 2.01
C TYR A 171 -19.12 7.53 1.64
N ARG A 172 -18.65 8.72 1.90
CA ARG A 172 -19.27 9.97 1.50
C ARG A 172 -18.19 10.95 1.09
N THR A 173 -18.25 11.38 -0.17
CA THR A 173 -17.30 12.37 -0.71
C THR A 173 -17.69 13.76 -0.26
N GLN A 174 -16.71 14.60 0.02
CA GLN A 174 -16.96 16.02 0.28
C GLN A 174 -17.57 16.68 -0.97
N LYS A 175 -18.62 17.43 -0.77
CA LYS A 175 -19.30 18.20 -1.85
C LYS A 175 -19.98 19.44 -1.28
N MET A 176 -20.36 20.34 -2.18
CA MET A 176 -21.35 21.39 -1.89
C MET A 176 -22.73 20.92 -2.36
N GLU A 177 -23.72 21.02 -1.51
CA GLU A 177 -25.10 20.65 -1.81
C GLU A 177 -26.02 21.73 -1.28
N ASN A 178 -26.80 22.38 -2.15
CA ASN A 178 -27.66 23.48 -1.82
C ASN A 178 -26.97 24.61 -1.03
N GLY A 179 -25.73 24.95 -1.42
CA GLY A 179 -24.93 25.98 -0.76
C GLY A 179 -24.33 25.56 0.61
N LYS A 180 -24.54 24.33 1.05
CA LYS A 180 -23.97 23.80 2.29
C LYS A 180 -22.89 22.77 2.02
N ARG A 181 -21.83 22.79 2.82
CA ARG A 181 -20.77 21.78 2.76
C ARG A 181 -21.27 20.46 3.36
N VAL A 182 -21.17 19.40 2.60
CA VAL A 182 -21.34 18.02 3.07
C VAL A 182 -19.98 17.47 3.43
N ALA A 183 -19.78 17.17 4.71
CA ALA A 183 -18.52 16.66 5.22
C ALA A 183 -18.26 15.22 4.73
N PRO A 184 -17.01 14.85 4.43
CA PRO A 184 -16.67 13.50 4.00
C PRO A 184 -16.73 12.48 5.14
N VAL A 185 -16.96 11.23 4.78
CA VAL A 185 -16.77 10.05 5.64
C VAL A 185 -15.85 9.11 4.90
N VAL A 186 -14.68 8.89 5.47
CA VAL A 186 -13.62 8.07 4.86
C VAL A 186 -13.12 6.99 5.80
N SER A 187 -12.51 5.95 5.25
CA SER A 187 -11.78 4.96 6.03
C SER A 187 -10.37 4.76 5.51
N ILE A 188 -9.45 4.50 6.42
CA ILE A 188 -8.13 3.93 6.15
C ILE A 188 -8.19 2.48 6.61
N VAL A 189 -7.85 1.57 5.72
CA VAL A 189 -7.90 0.12 5.95
C VAL A 189 -6.52 -0.45 5.76
N CYS A 190 -6.03 -1.18 6.76
CA CYS A 190 -4.74 -1.86 6.75
C CYS A 190 -4.90 -3.33 7.19
N ASN A 191 -3.81 -4.06 7.31
CA ASN A 191 -3.79 -5.44 7.79
C ASN A 191 -2.61 -5.67 8.75
N PHE A 192 -2.47 -4.79 9.75
CA PHE A 192 -1.44 -4.89 10.76
C PHE A 192 -1.74 -6.03 11.74
N THR A 193 -0.70 -6.67 12.24
CA THR A 193 -0.83 -7.74 13.23
C THR A 193 -1.68 -7.28 14.42
N LYS A 194 -2.70 -8.07 14.78
CA LYS A 194 -3.55 -7.76 15.93
C LYS A 194 -2.78 -7.94 17.24
N PRO A 195 -2.95 -7.06 18.24
CA PRO A 195 -2.36 -7.27 19.56
C PRO A 195 -2.90 -8.55 20.19
N THR A 196 -2.10 -9.18 21.04
CA THR A 196 -2.49 -10.30 21.89
C THR A 196 -2.53 -9.84 23.35
N GLU A 197 -3.04 -10.66 24.25
CA GLU A 197 -3.05 -10.35 25.69
C GLU A 197 -1.66 -10.01 26.24
N ASN A 198 -0.60 -10.60 25.66
CA ASN A 198 0.77 -10.49 26.13
C ASN A 198 1.69 -9.64 25.23
N ALA A 199 1.19 -9.13 24.10
CA ALA A 199 2.01 -8.36 23.16
C ALA A 199 1.19 -7.26 22.45
N PRO A 200 1.67 -6.01 22.42
CA PRO A 200 1.04 -4.94 21.68
C PRO A 200 1.13 -5.19 20.17
N ALA A 201 0.31 -4.49 19.38
CA ALA A 201 0.49 -4.44 17.93
C ALA A 201 1.76 -3.64 17.61
N LEU A 202 2.80 -4.33 17.16
CA LEU A 202 4.06 -3.74 16.72
C LEU A 202 4.13 -3.77 15.20
N LEU A 203 4.44 -2.63 14.62
CA LEU A 203 4.55 -2.47 13.17
C LEU A 203 5.98 -2.78 12.69
N THR A 204 6.08 -3.25 11.46
CA THR A 204 7.35 -3.26 10.73
C THR A 204 7.66 -1.86 10.21
N PHE A 205 8.86 -1.65 9.71
CA PHE A 205 9.23 -0.38 9.08
C PHE A 205 8.38 -0.09 7.82
N ASP A 206 7.98 -1.12 7.09
CA ASP A 206 7.17 -0.99 5.86
C ASP A 206 5.67 -0.75 6.15
N GLU A 207 5.17 -1.11 7.32
CA GLU A 207 3.79 -0.88 7.76
C GLU A 207 3.58 0.55 8.28
#